data_2e3e78b909a45a8f439d6434db2eb445
#
_entry.id   2e3e78b909a45a8f439d6434db2eb445
#
_cell.length_a   1.000
_cell.length_b   1.000
_cell.length_c   1.000
_cell.angle_alpha   90.00
_cell.angle_beta   90.00
_cell.angle_gamma   90.00
#
_symmetry.space_group_name_H-M   'P 1'
#
loop_
_entity.id
_entity.type
_entity.pdbx_description
1 polymer ?
#
loop_
_entity_poly.entity_id
_entity_poly.type
_entity_poly.pdbx_seq_one_letter_code
_entity_poly.pdbx_strand_id
1 'polypeptide(L)'
;MDFISIEKGENLFWLGRYVERVYRTLNYLEGLYDVLIDTDETAYKEFCAALNIPDVYEDASDFMTSYFFDELNPDSVYSNLSRAYDDGILLRNTISTRSLAYIQLALDAMEDAKAEGSGALCSFEVIDRLLAFWGSIDEYLSSGQERCLVKAGRYLERLDLSLIHI
;
A
#
# COMPACT_ATOMS: atom_id res chain seq x y z
N MET A 1 0.71 18.34 28.03
CA MET A 1 1.33 17.48 27.00
C MET A 1 0.49 16.20 26.96
N ASP A 2 -0.35 16.08 25.93
CA ASP A 2 -1.16 14.86 25.80
C ASP A 2 -0.24 13.74 25.28
N PHE A 3 -0.08 12.71 26.09
CA PHE A 3 0.72 11.56 25.71
C PHE A 3 -0.11 10.66 24.78
N ILE A 4 0.49 10.26 23.66
CA ILE A 4 -0.07 9.25 22.78
C ILE A 4 0.11 7.89 23.47
N SER A 5 -0.97 7.06 23.50
CA SER A 5 -0.82 5.68 23.97
C SER A 5 0.09 4.88 23.01
N ILE A 6 0.75 3.85 23.50
CA ILE A 6 1.64 2.99 22.69
C ILE A 6 0.85 2.42 21.52
N GLU A 7 -0.31 1.85 21.75
CA GLU A 7 -1.19 1.27 20.75
C GLU A 7 -1.56 2.29 19.64
N LYS A 8 -1.98 3.50 20.03
CA LYS A 8 -2.27 4.57 19.07
C LYS A 8 -1.03 4.96 18.26
N GLY A 9 0.13 5.01 18.92
CA GLY A 9 1.40 5.32 18.27
C GLY A 9 1.80 4.26 17.24
N GLU A 10 1.65 2.99 17.59
CA GLU A 10 1.89 1.86 16.70
C GLU A 10 0.97 1.90 15.48
N ASN A 11 -0.34 2.07 15.68
CA ASN A 11 -1.31 2.12 14.57
C ASN A 11 -1.01 3.31 13.63
N LEU A 12 -0.65 4.48 14.15
CA LEU A 12 -0.24 5.64 13.32
C LEU A 12 1.01 5.34 12.48
N PHE A 13 2.00 4.72 13.10
CA PHE A 13 3.25 4.36 12.43
C PHE A 13 3.01 3.30 11.35
N TRP A 14 2.26 2.23 11.66
CA TRP A 14 1.98 1.17 10.70
C TRP A 14 1.04 1.61 9.58
N LEU A 15 0.05 2.46 9.85
CA LEU A 15 -0.76 3.12 8.82
C LEU A 15 0.14 3.81 7.79
N GLY A 16 1.12 4.58 8.25
CA GLY A 16 2.08 5.24 7.37
C GLY A 16 2.91 4.26 6.54
N ARG A 17 3.35 3.15 7.13
CA ARG A 17 4.08 2.08 6.43
C ARG A 17 3.24 1.39 5.38
N TYR A 18 2.05 0.92 5.73
CA TYR A 18 1.19 0.17 4.80
C TYR A 18 0.76 1.02 3.61
N VAL A 19 0.35 2.26 3.83
CA VAL A 19 -0.03 3.16 2.72
C VAL A 19 1.15 3.43 1.79
N GLU A 20 2.34 3.71 2.31
CA GLU A 20 3.53 3.95 1.48
C GLU A 20 4.00 2.68 0.76
N ARG A 21 3.91 1.51 1.42
CA ARG A 21 4.21 0.21 0.80
C ARG A 21 3.34 -0.02 -0.43
N VAL A 22 2.02 0.07 -0.27
CA VAL A 22 1.08 -0.10 -1.38
C VAL A 22 1.38 0.90 -2.50
N TYR A 23 1.54 2.17 -2.16
CA TYR A 23 1.84 3.23 -3.15
C TYR A 23 3.10 2.93 -3.95
N ARG A 24 4.20 2.56 -3.28
CA ARG A 24 5.48 2.28 -3.93
C ARG A 24 5.45 1.00 -4.75
N THR A 25 4.87 -0.04 -4.18
CA THR A 25 4.72 -1.33 -4.86
C THR A 25 3.93 -1.18 -6.16
N LEU A 26 2.79 -0.47 -6.14
CA LEU A 26 2.00 -0.25 -7.36
C LEU A 26 2.76 0.54 -8.41
N ASN A 27 3.47 1.61 -8.03
CA ASN A 27 4.30 2.37 -8.98
C ASN A 27 5.40 1.50 -9.61
N TYR A 28 5.98 0.56 -8.85
CA TYR A 28 6.96 -0.37 -9.38
C TYR A 28 6.32 -1.40 -10.32
N LEU A 29 5.17 -1.95 -9.92
CA LEU A 29 4.44 -2.97 -10.69
C LEU A 29 3.93 -2.43 -12.04
N GLU A 30 3.64 -1.14 -12.17
CA GLU A 30 3.32 -0.54 -13.46
C GLU A 30 4.47 -0.70 -14.46
N GLY A 31 5.70 -0.38 -14.04
CA GLY A 31 6.87 -0.58 -14.88
C GLY A 31 7.22 -2.05 -15.13
N LEU A 32 7.05 -2.89 -14.09
CA LEU A 32 7.28 -4.33 -14.20
C LEU A 32 6.28 -5.00 -15.16
N TYR A 33 5.04 -4.55 -15.20
CA TYR A 33 4.01 -5.07 -16.09
C TYR A 33 4.41 -4.95 -17.57
N ASP A 34 4.95 -3.80 -17.96
CA ASP A 34 5.45 -3.59 -19.32
C ASP A 34 6.61 -4.54 -19.64
N VAL A 35 7.52 -4.75 -18.69
CA VAL A 35 8.66 -5.68 -18.86
C VAL A 35 8.17 -7.13 -19.02
N LEU A 36 7.20 -7.56 -18.20
CA LEU A 36 6.65 -8.92 -18.24
C LEU A 36 5.95 -9.24 -19.56
N ILE A 37 5.30 -8.24 -20.19
CA ILE A 37 4.62 -8.42 -21.47
C ILE A 37 5.60 -8.38 -22.63
N ASP A 38 6.51 -7.41 -22.64
CA ASP A 38 7.28 -7.07 -23.83
C ASP A 38 8.64 -7.77 -23.92
N THR A 39 9.25 -8.13 -22.77
CA THR A 39 10.68 -8.46 -22.75
C THR A 39 11.03 -9.73 -21.98
N ASP A 40 10.56 -9.88 -20.73
CA ASP A 40 10.94 -10.96 -19.82
C ASP A 40 9.80 -11.35 -18.88
N GLU A 41 9.10 -12.40 -19.23
CA GLU A 41 8.01 -12.96 -18.44
C GLU A 41 8.45 -13.51 -17.06
N THR A 42 9.76 -13.60 -16.80
CA THR A 42 10.30 -14.10 -15.52
C THR A 42 10.75 -12.98 -14.58
N ALA A 43 10.69 -11.73 -14.99
CA ALA A 43 11.18 -10.57 -14.22
C ALA A 43 10.51 -10.43 -12.82
N TYR A 44 9.30 -10.99 -12.61
CA TYR A 44 8.67 -11.00 -11.31
C TYR A 44 9.46 -11.79 -10.25
N LYS A 45 10.30 -12.76 -10.66
CA LYS A 45 11.13 -13.54 -9.73
C LYS A 45 12.22 -12.68 -9.08
N GLU A 46 12.77 -11.72 -9.83
CA GLU A 46 13.73 -10.75 -9.28
C GLU A 46 13.03 -9.82 -8.28
N PHE A 47 11.80 -9.41 -8.57
CA PHE A 47 10.98 -8.65 -7.64
C PHE A 47 10.71 -9.43 -6.34
N CYS A 48 10.30 -10.70 -6.43
CA CYS A 48 10.09 -11.55 -5.26
C CYS A 48 11.38 -11.70 -4.43
N ALA A 49 12.51 -11.93 -5.09
CA ALA A 49 13.81 -12.06 -4.43
C ALA A 49 14.22 -10.75 -3.73
N ALA A 50 14.02 -9.61 -4.37
CA ALA A 50 14.35 -8.29 -3.80
C ALA A 50 13.54 -7.99 -2.53
N LEU A 51 12.26 -8.33 -2.53
CA LEU A 51 11.36 -8.16 -1.37
C LEU A 51 11.47 -9.28 -0.33
N ASN A 52 12.24 -10.32 -0.62
CA ASN A 52 12.33 -11.54 0.20
C ASN A 52 10.95 -12.17 0.46
N ILE A 53 10.09 -12.16 -0.54
CA ILE A 53 8.78 -12.83 -0.52
C ILE A 53 8.88 -14.19 -1.27
N PRO A 54 8.09 -15.20 -0.87
CA PRO A 54 8.12 -16.49 -1.56
C PRO A 54 7.70 -16.38 -3.03
N ASP A 55 8.48 -16.98 -3.93
CA ASP A 55 8.09 -17.21 -5.33
C ASP A 55 7.22 -18.47 -5.38
N VAL A 56 5.91 -18.28 -5.24
CA VAL A 56 4.89 -19.35 -5.24
C VAL A 56 4.01 -19.32 -6.48
N TYR A 57 4.34 -18.47 -7.44
CA TYR A 57 3.53 -18.19 -8.62
C TYR A 57 3.89 -19.12 -9.77
N GLU A 58 2.88 -19.58 -10.53
CA GLU A 58 3.08 -20.47 -11.67
C GLU A 58 3.71 -19.75 -12.86
N ASP A 59 3.26 -18.53 -13.13
CA ASP A 59 3.75 -17.66 -14.22
C ASP A 59 3.53 -16.17 -13.91
N ALA A 60 3.87 -15.30 -14.85
CA ALA A 60 3.72 -13.84 -14.72
C ALA A 60 2.25 -13.41 -14.54
N SER A 61 1.31 -14.10 -15.19
CA SER A 61 -0.12 -13.78 -15.08
C SER A 61 -0.66 -14.16 -13.70
N ASP A 62 -0.28 -15.31 -13.18
CA ASP A 62 -0.61 -15.72 -11.83
C ASP A 62 0.03 -14.79 -10.80
N PHE A 63 1.31 -14.43 -10.98
CA PHE A 63 1.96 -13.42 -10.13
C PHE A 63 1.15 -12.12 -10.08
N MET A 64 0.83 -11.54 -11.24
CA MET A 64 0.11 -10.26 -11.31
C MET A 64 -1.27 -10.35 -10.66
N THR A 65 -1.97 -11.47 -10.79
CA THR A 65 -3.30 -11.64 -10.19
C THR A 65 -3.21 -11.92 -8.69
N SER A 66 -2.40 -12.90 -8.30
CA SER A 66 -2.32 -13.36 -6.92
C SER A 66 -1.61 -12.35 -6.02
N TYR A 67 -0.54 -11.72 -6.50
CA TYR A 67 0.15 -10.68 -5.73
C TYR A 67 -0.70 -9.42 -5.53
N PHE A 68 -1.57 -9.09 -6.48
CA PHE A 68 -2.51 -7.99 -6.29
C PHE A 68 -3.63 -8.32 -5.31
N PHE A 69 -4.29 -9.47 -5.45
CA PHE A 69 -5.62 -9.70 -4.89
C PHE A 69 -5.74 -10.84 -3.88
N ASP A 70 -4.69 -11.62 -3.63
CA ASP A 70 -4.77 -12.73 -2.69
C ASP A 70 -4.84 -12.23 -1.24
N GLU A 71 -6.01 -12.37 -0.64
CA GLU A 71 -6.29 -11.97 0.74
C GLU A 71 -5.54 -12.83 1.78
N LEU A 72 -5.15 -14.04 1.40
CA LEU A 72 -4.43 -14.96 2.28
C LEU A 72 -2.91 -14.72 2.23
N ASN A 73 -2.42 -14.07 1.18
CA ASN A 73 -1.02 -13.69 1.07
C ASN A 73 -0.75 -12.41 1.87
N PRO A 74 0.01 -12.46 2.99
CA PRO A 74 0.27 -11.30 3.82
C PRO A 74 1.09 -10.20 3.10
N ASP A 75 1.76 -10.55 2.00
CA ASP A 75 2.60 -9.64 1.22
C ASP A 75 1.84 -8.99 0.05
N SER A 76 0.62 -9.46 -0.26
CA SER A 76 -0.17 -8.93 -1.37
C SER A 76 -0.51 -7.45 -1.19
N VAL A 77 -0.77 -6.78 -2.33
CA VAL A 77 -1.20 -5.38 -2.35
C VAL A 77 -2.51 -5.21 -1.56
N TYR A 78 -3.49 -6.08 -1.81
CA TYR A 78 -4.77 -6.07 -1.12
C TYR A 78 -4.63 -6.23 0.40
N SER A 79 -3.85 -7.22 0.86
CA SER A 79 -3.65 -7.46 2.29
C SER A 79 -3.00 -6.26 3.00
N ASN A 80 -2.03 -5.61 2.36
CA ASN A 80 -1.39 -4.42 2.92
C ASN A 80 -2.34 -3.22 2.95
N LEU A 81 -3.17 -3.03 1.92
CA LEU A 81 -4.17 -1.97 1.88
C LEU A 81 -5.29 -2.20 2.91
N SER A 82 -5.71 -3.46 3.09
CA SER A 82 -6.69 -3.85 4.11
C SER A 82 -6.18 -3.54 5.52
N ARG A 83 -4.91 -3.84 5.82
CA ARG A 83 -4.29 -3.47 7.11
C ARG A 83 -4.23 -1.95 7.31
N ALA A 84 -3.94 -1.19 6.25
CA ALA A 84 -3.99 0.26 6.32
C ALA A 84 -5.40 0.76 6.67
N TYR A 85 -6.43 0.12 6.13
CA TYR A 85 -7.82 0.44 6.45
C TYR A 85 -8.17 0.09 7.90
N ASP A 86 -7.78 -1.09 8.39
CA ASP A 86 -8.00 -1.51 9.77
C ASP A 86 -7.36 -0.54 10.77
N ASP A 87 -6.09 -0.15 10.55
CA ASP A 87 -5.43 0.89 11.34
C ASP A 87 -6.18 2.22 11.25
N GLY A 88 -6.65 2.58 10.05
CA GLY A 88 -7.46 3.78 9.81
C GLY A 88 -8.76 3.79 10.60
N ILE A 89 -9.46 2.66 10.72
CA ILE A 89 -10.67 2.50 11.54
C ILE A 89 -10.36 2.70 13.02
N LEU A 90 -9.28 2.11 13.52
CA LEU A 90 -8.84 2.29 14.92
C LEU A 90 -8.48 3.77 15.21
N LEU A 91 -7.98 4.47 14.21
CA LEU A 91 -7.56 5.86 14.28
C LEU A 91 -8.63 6.88 13.86
N ARG A 92 -9.90 6.45 13.63
CA ARG A 92 -10.97 7.31 13.09
C ARG A 92 -11.24 8.60 13.87
N ASN A 93 -10.89 8.64 15.15
CA ASN A 93 -11.02 9.83 16.00
C ASN A 93 -9.77 10.73 15.96
N THR A 94 -8.74 10.31 15.26
CA THR A 94 -7.44 11.01 15.14
C THR A 94 -7.22 11.53 13.73
N ILE A 95 -7.38 10.67 12.73
CA ILE A 95 -7.34 11.06 11.32
C ILE A 95 -8.71 11.60 10.89
N SER A 96 -8.75 12.40 9.83
CA SER A 96 -10.01 12.92 9.32
C SER A 96 -10.84 11.81 8.67
N THR A 97 -12.18 11.96 8.70
CA THR A 97 -13.11 11.10 7.95
C THR A 97 -12.72 11.03 6.47
N ARG A 98 -12.22 12.13 5.91
CA ARG A 98 -11.75 12.19 4.52
C ARG A 98 -10.52 11.32 4.30
N SER A 99 -9.57 11.32 5.22
CA SER A 99 -8.38 10.46 5.14
C SER A 99 -8.76 8.99 5.12
N LEU A 100 -9.65 8.58 6.03
CA LEU A 100 -10.16 7.20 6.06
C LEU A 100 -10.92 6.86 4.78
N ALA A 101 -11.75 7.77 4.27
CA ALA A 101 -12.51 7.56 3.04
C ALA A 101 -11.62 7.31 1.81
N TYR A 102 -10.44 7.94 1.71
CA TYR A 102 -9.53 7.68 0.61
C TYR A 102 -8.95 6.27 0.63
N ILE A 103 -8.67 5.70 1.81
CA ILE A 103 -8.25 4.29 1.93
C ILE A 103 -9.39 3.36 1.54
N GLN A 104 -10.61 3.64 1.99
CA GLN A 104 -11.80 2.86 1.61
C GLN A 104 -12.01 2.87 0.09
N LEU A 105 -11.96 4.05 -0.54
CA LEU A 105 -12.11 4.17 -1.99
C LEU A 105 -11.00 3.44 -2.76
N ALA A 106 -9.80 3.34 -2.19
CA ALA A 106 -8.73 2.55 -2.79
C ALA A 106 -9.03 1.04 -2.71
N LEU A 107 -9.58 0.56 -1.59
CA LEU A 107 -10.03 -0.84 -1.45
C LEU A 107 -11.19 -1.15 -2.40
N ASP A 108 -12.20 -0.28 -2.47
CA ASP A 108 -13.35 -0.44 -3.37
C ASP A 108 -12.87 -0.57 -4.83
N ALA A 109 -11.91 0.27 -5.26
CA ALA A 109 -11.33 0.19 -6.59
C ALA A 109 -10.61 -1.16 -6.85
N MET A 110 -9.94 -1.73 -5.85
CA MET A 110 -9.33 -3.05 -5.99
C MET A 110 -10.38 -4.17 -6.06
N GLU A 111 -11.45 -4.09 -5.28
CA GLU A 111 -12.54 -5.07 -5.30
C GLU A 111 -13.28 -5.06 -6.64
N ASP A 112 -13.56 -3.88 -7.17
CA ASP A 112 -14.16 -3.71 -8.50
C ASP A 112 -13.27 -4.29 -9.60
N ALA A 113 -11.97 -3.99 -9.57
CA ALA A 113 -11.00 -4.52 -10.53
C ALA A 113 -10.86 -6.05 -10.45
N LYS A 114 -10.91 -6.62 -9.24
CA LYS A 114 -10.92 -8.07 -9.02
C LYS A 114 -12.15 -8.71 -9.65
N ALA A 115 -13.33 -8.11 -9.47
CA ALA A 115 -14.58 -8.58 -10.03
C ALA A 115 -14.62 -8.51 -11.58
N GLU A 116 -13.99 -7.48 -12.15
CA GLU A 116 -13.92 -7.25 -13.59
C GLU A 116 -12.77 -8.00 -14.28
N GLY A 117 -11.82 -8.56 -13.53
CA GLY A 117 -10.61 -9.17 -14.07
C GLY A 117 -9.63 -8.17 -14.71
N SER A 118 -9.68 -6.91 -14.26
CA SER A 118 -8.93 -5.78 -14.82
C SER A 118 -7.71 -5.36 -13.97
N GLY A 119 -7.08 -6.30 -13.28
CA GLY A 119 -6.10 -6.09 -12.20
C GLY A 119 -5.09 -4.96 -12.39
N ALA A 120 -4.36 -4.91 -13.50
CA ALA A 120 -3.33 -3.90 -13.71
C ALA A 120 -3.91 -2.48 -13.88
N LEU A 121 -5.15 -2.34 -14.38
CA LEU A 121 -5.76 -1.04 -14.64
C LEU A 121 -6.21 -0.31 -13.36
N CYS A 122 -6.41 -1.02 -12.26
CA CYS A 122 -6.79 -0.38 -10.99
C CYS A 122 -5.64 0.38 -10.33
N SER A 123 -4.38 0.11 -10.72
CA SER A 123 -3.21 0.72 -10.10
C SER A 123 -3.28 2.23 -10.08
N PHE A 124 -3.63 2.86 -11.20
CA PHE A 124 -3.74 4.32 -11.29
C PHE A 124 -4.77 4.88 -10.32
N GLU A 125 -5.95 4.26 -10.23
CA GLU A 125 -7.00 4.75 -9.33
C GLU A 125 -6.60 4.58 -7.86
N VAL A 126 -6.03 3.45 -7.49
CA VAL A 126 -5.53 3.21 -6.13
C VAL A 126 -4.42 4.21 -5.79
N ILE A 127 -3.44 4.42 -6.68
CA ILE A 127 -2.36 5.40 -6.52
C ILE A 127 -2.92 6.80 -6.27
N ASP A 128 -3.90 7.24 -7.07
CA ASP A 128 -4.53 8.56 -6.93
C ASP A 128 -5.23 8.70 -5.56
N ARG A 129 -5.93 7.66 -5.09
CA ARG A 129 -6.56 7.66 -3.76
C ARG A 129 -5.53 7.75 -2.65
N LEU A 130 -4.39 7.06 -2.77
CA LEU A 130 -3.32 7.11 -1.77
C LEU A 130 -2.58 8.46 -1.78
N LEU A 131 -2.41 9.10 -2.94
CA LEU A 131 -1.91 10.47 -3.02
C LEU A 131 -2.87 11.45 -2.34
N ALA A 132 -4.17 11.30 -2.57
CA ALA A 132 -5.20 12.10 -1.90
C ALA A 132 -5.23 11.87 -0.38
N PHE A 133 -5.01 10.61 0.06
CA PHE A 133 -4.82 10.31 1.49
C PHE A 133 -3.66 11.10 2.07
N TRP A 134 -2.47 11.09 1.45
CA TRP A 134 -1.32 11.84 1.94
C TRP A 134 -1.57 13.35 1.98
N GLY A 135 -2.23 13.90 0.96
CA GLY A 135 -2.66 15.31 0.95
C GLY A 135 -3.61 15.62 2.11
N SER A 136 -4.54 14.72 2.42
CA SER A 136 -5.47 14.89 3.53
C SER A 136 -4.80 14.78 4.91
N ILE A 137 -3.81 13.91 5.07
CA ILE A 137 -2.99 13.84 6.29
C ILE A 137 -2.22 15.17 6.48
N ASP A 138 -1.66 15.72 5.43
CA ASP A 138 -0.94 16.99 5.50
C ASP A 138 -1.84 18.19 5.81
N GLU A 139 -3.09 18.17 5.38
CA GLU A 139 -4.04 19.25 5.57
C GLU A 139 -4.78 19.16 6.92
N TYR A 140 -5.28 17.97 7.29
CA TYR A 140 -6.23 17.81 8.38
C TYR A 140 -5.63 17.26 9.67
N LEU A 141 -4.53 16.52 9.61
CA LEU A 141 -3.89 16.05 10.83
C LEU A 141 -3.03 17.15 11.42
N SER A 142 -3.38 17.59 12.64
CA SER A 142 -2.68 18.68 13.32
C SER A 142 -1.16 18.43 13.41
N SER A 143 -0.37 19.49 13.34
CA SER A 143 1.08 19.39 13.52
C SER A 143 1.39 18.98 14.96
N GLY A 144 1.70 17.71 15.16
CA GLY A 144 1.95 17.12 16.48
C GLY A 144 2.57 15.74 16.36
N GLN A 145 2.55 15.03 17.48
CA GLN A 145 3.16 13.70 17.57
C GLN A 145 2.50 12.70 16.60
N GLU A 146 1.18 12.78 16.44
CA GLU A 146 0.43 11.89 15.53
C GLU A 146 0.91 12.04 14.10
N ARG A 147 1.03 13.26 13.60
CA ARG A 147 1.52 13.53 12.25
C ARG A 147 2.96 13.08 12.07
N CYS A 148 3.80 13.28 13.08
CA CYS A 148 5.19 12.80 13.05
C CYS A 148 5.26 11.28 12.96
N LEU A 149 4.41 10.53 13.67
CA LEU A 149 4.41 9.07 13.67
C LEU A 149 3.96 8.50 12.33
N VAL A 150 2.87 9.01 11.74
CA VAL A 150 2.43 8.59 10.39
C VAL A 150 3.53 8.87 9.36
N LYS A 151 4.16 10.06 9.42
CA LYS A 151 5.26 10.40 8.51
C LYS A 151 6.52 9.57 8.76
N ALA A 152 6.83 9.23 10.00
CA ALA A 152 7.95 8.35 10.31
C ALA A 152 7.74 6.97 9.67
N GLY A 153 6.55 6.40 9.78
CA GLY A 153 6.19 5.16 9.08
C GLY A 153 6.37 5.27 7.57
N ARG A 154 5.81 6.35 6.97
CA ARG A 154 5.97 6.65 5.54
C ARG A 154 7.43 6.68 5.09
N TYR A 155 8.25 7.47 5.76
CA TYR A 155 9.64 7.68 5.34
C TYR A 155 10.52 6.45 5.60
N LEU A 156 10.26 5.71 6.69
CA LEU A 156 10.97 4.46 6.93
C LEU A 156 10.65 3.41 5.86
N GLU A 157 9.38 3.25 5.49
CA GLU A 157 9.00 2.34 4.40
C GLU A 157 9.66 2.73 3.08
N ARG A 158 9.66 4.03 2.77
CA ARG A 158 10.32 4.56 1.58
C ARG A 158 11.82 4.27 1.57
N LEU A 159 12.48 4.36 2.74
CA LEU A 159 13.90 4.01 2.87
C LEU A 159 14.11 2.52 2.66
N ASP A 160 13.33 1.68 3.33
CA ASP A 160 13.42 0.22 3.21
C ASP A 160 13.29 -0.22 1.73
N LEU A 161 12.25 0.26 1.04
CA LEU A 161 12.00 -0.07 -0.36
C LEU A 161 13.07 0.51 -1.30
N SER A 162 13.62 1.69 -1.02
CA SER A 162 14.69 2.27 -1.85
C SER A 162 16.01 1.49 -1.75
N LEU A 163 16.28 0.84 -0.61
CA LEU A 163 17.46 -0.02 -0.43
C LEU A 163 17.40 -1.31 -1.24
N ILE A 164 16.20 -1.76 -1.58
CA ILE A 164 15.97 -2.92 -2.45
C ILE A 164 15.63 -2.54 -3.90
N HIS A 165 15.82 -1.26 -4.26
CA HIS A 165 15.62 -0.73 -5.61
C HIS A 165 14.16 -0.80 -6.13
N ILE A 166 13.20 -0.62 -5.22
CA ILE A 166 11.77 -0.49 -5.56
C ILE A 166 11.26 0.94 -5.36
#